data_f500589ece839b80bc60690900f49541
#
_entry.id   f500589ece839b80bc60690900f49541
#
_cell.length_a   1.000
_cell.length_b   1.000
_cell.length_c   1.000
_cell.angle_alpha   90.00
_cell.angle_beta   90.00
_cell.angle_gamma   90.00
#
_symmetry.space_group_name_H-M   'P 1'
#
loop_
_entity.id
_entity.type
_entity.pdbx_description
1 polymer ?
#
loop_
_entity_poly.entity_id
_entity_poly.type
_entity_poly.pdbx_seq_one_letter_code
_entity_poly.pdbx_strand_id
1 'polypeptide(L)'
;MKNHLLLLSASLATAQVQADNRPNIILFMVDDMGWQDTSVPFWTERTPLNNTYETPNMERLAREGMVFTQAYAAAISSPSRCSLMTGSNAARHRVTNWTLRKNQSTDQKDSDIAPPEWNVNGI
;
A
#
# COMPACT_ATOMS: atom_id res chain seq x y z
N MET A 1 36.07 -60.64 -34.78
CA MET A 1 35.09 -59.59 -34.96
C MET A 1 34.64 -59.12 -33.56
N LYS A 2 35.09 -57.94 -33.11
CA LYS A 2 34.78 -57.40 -31.79
C LYS A 2 33.70 -56.38 -31.93
N ASN A 3 32.50 -56.66 -31.38
CA ASN A 3 31.38 -55.70 -31.36
C ASN A 3 31.60 -54.70 -30.21
N HIS A 4 31.85 -53.46 -30.54
CA HIS A 4 31.85 -52.37 -29.60
C HIS A 4 30.43 -51.82 -29.47
N LEU A 5 29.79 -52.10 -28.31
CA LEU A 5 28.52 -51.55 -27.92
C LEU A 5 28.76 -50.15 -27.35
N LEU A 6 28.41 -49.12 -28.12
CA LEU A 6 28.44 -47.73 -27.68
C LEU A 6 27.17 -47.46 -26.83
N LEU A 7 27.37 -47.32 -25.56
CA LEU A 7 26.32 -46.83 -24.63
C LEU A 7 26.29 -45.29 -24.72
N LEU A 8 25.27 -44.78 -25.42
CA LEU A 8 24.92 -43.36 -25.36
C LEU A 8 24.22 -43.06 -24.03
N SER A 9 24.92 -42.48 -23.05
CA SER A 9 24.33 -41.93 -21.88
C SER A 9 23.72 -40.57 -22.18
N ALA A 10 22.39 -40.51 -22.35
CA ALA A 10 21.66 -39.25 -22.44
C ALA A 10 21.57 -38.62 -21.05
N SER A 11 22.36 -37.60 -20.81
CA SER A 11 22.26 -36.77 -19.64
C SER A 11 21.00 -35.90 -19.76
N LEU A 12 19.91 -36.23 -19.04
CA LEU A 12 18.81 -35.31 -18.86
C LEU A 12 19.32 -34.16 -17.96
N ALA A 13 19.60 -33.03 -18.53
CA ALA A 13 19.78 -31.78 -17.82
C ALA A 13 18.40 -31.36 -17.30
N THR A 14 18.10 -31.68 -16.06
CA THR A 14 16.97 -31.08 -15.36
C THR A 14 17.28 -29.62 -15.10
N ALA A 15 16.68 -28.74 -15.91
CA ALA A 15 16.70 -27.32 -15.61
C ALA A 15 15.97 -27.12 -14.27
N GLN A 16 16.73 -26.91 -13.21
CA GLN A 16 16.16 -26.47 -11.94
C GLN A 16 15.64 -25.06 -12.18
N VAL A 17 14.32 -24.93 -12.24
CA VAL A 17 13.65 -23.63 -12.12
C VAL A 17 13.93 -23.17 -10.70
N GLN A 18 14.93 -22.30 -10.54
CA GLN A 18 15.21 -21.68 -9.27
C GLN A 18 14.03 -20.75 -8.97
N ALA A 19 13.22 -21.12 -8.00
CA ALA A 19 12.13 -20.29 -7.56
C ALA A 19 12.70 -18.94 -7.15
N ASP A 20 12.18 -17.88 -7.75
CA ASP A 20 12.59 -16.52 -7.45
C ASP A 20 12.28 -16.25 -5.96
N ASN A 21 13.31 -15.98 -5.16
CA ASN A 21 13.19 -15.75 -3.72
C ASN A 21 12.58 -14.37 -3.39
N ARG A 22 11.94 -13.72 -4.34
CA ARG A 22 11.22 -12.47 -4.09
C ARG A 22 9.98 -12.74 -3.26
N PRO A 23 9.74 -12.00 -2.17
CA PRO A 23 8.56 -12.21 -1.35
C PRO A 23 7.30 -11.74 -2.10
N ASN A 24 6.19 -12.41 -1.83
CA ASN A 24 4.88 -11.90 -2.19
C ASN A 24 4.53 -10.74 -1.24
N ILE A 25 4.11 -9.60 -1.80
CA ILE A 25 3.72 -8.43 -1.01
C ILE A 25 2.23 -8.20 -1.19
N ILE A 26 1.49 -8.23 -0.09
CA ILE A 26 0.07 -7.88 -0.05
C ILE A 26 -0.07 -6.55 0.67
N LEU A 27 -0.55 -5.53 -0.03
CA LEU A 27 -0.87 -4.24 0.56
C LEU A 27 -2.38 -4.17 0.81
N PHE A 28 -2.76 -4.16 2.09
CA PHE A 28 -4.14 -4.04 2.51
C PHE A 28 -4.39 -2.61 3.02
N MET A 29 -5.08 -1.80 2.21
CA MET A 29 -5.41 -0.43 2.56
C MET A 29 -6.84 -0.36 3.08
N VAL A 30 -7.01 0.24 4.25
CA VAL A 30 -8.33 0.52 4.84
C VAL A 30 -8.64 1.99 4.67
N ASP A 31 -9.84 2.30 4.13
CA ASP A 31 -10.31 3.66 3.91
C ASP A 31 -10.95 4.22 5.18
N ASP A 32 -10.68 5.48 5.46
CA ASP A 32 -11.24 6.24 6.60
C ASP A 32 -11.03 5.61 8.00
N MET A 33 -10.09 4.70 8.17
CA MET A 33 -9.78 4.11 9.47
C MET A 33 -8.80 5.01 10.24
N GLY A 34 -9.23 5.51 11.39
CA GLY A 34 -8.37 6.22 12.33
C GLY A 34 -7.50 5.27 13.17
N TRP A 35 -6.46 5.80 13.76
CA TRP A 35 -5.52 5.03 14.60
C TRP A 35 -6.13 4.47 15.89
N GLN A 36 -7.32 4.95 16.28
CA GLN A 36 -8.10 4.45 17.43
C GLN A 36 -9.26 3.52 17.02
N ASP A 37 -9.52 3.34 15.72
CA ASP A 37 -10.68 2.59 15.22
C ASP A 37 -10.42 1.09 15.10
N THR A 38 -9.53 0.58 15.93
CA THR A 38 -9.19 -0.84 16.04
C THR A 38 -8.90 -1.20 17.49
N SER A 39 -8.89 -2.48 17.83
CA SER A 39 -8.45 -2.94 19.15
C SER A 39 -6.92 -2.94 19.32
N VAL A 40 -6.16 -2.65 18.27
CA VAL A 40 -4.69 -2.50 18.33
C VAL A 40 -4.35 -1.09 18.78
N PRO A 41 -3.58 -0.90 19.85
CA PRO A 41 -3.10 0.42 20.23
C PRO A 41 -1.95 0.84 19.30
N PHE A 42 -2.21 1.82 18.42
CA PHE A 42 -1.17 2.46 17.60
C PHE A 42 -0.48 3.63 18.32
N TRP A 43 -0.47 3.58 19.64
CA TRP A 43 0.13 4.56 20.55
C TRP A 43 0.84 3.84 21.71
N THR A 44 1.47 4.58 22.60
CA THR A 44 2.13 4.02 23.81
C THR A 44 1.15 3.37 24.78
N GLU A 45 -0.11 3.82 24.75
CA GLU A 45 -1.16 3.33 25.64
C GLU A 45 -2.42 2.97 24.85
N ARG A 46 -3.18 2.02 25.39
CA ARG A 46 -4.50 1.67 24.88
C ARG A 46 -5.50 2.74 25.25
N THR A 47 -6.20 3.30 24.29
CA THR A 47 -7.23 4.32 24.51
C THR A 47 -8.59 3.70 24.79
N PRO A 48 -9.54 4.46 25.39
CA PRO A 48 -10.91 3.99 25.58
C PRO A 48 -11.58 3.56 24.27
N LEU A 49 -11.31 4.24 23.16
CA LEU A 49 -11.85 3.88 21.84
C LEU A 49 -11.35 2.53 21.36
N ASN A 50 -10.07 2.20 21.57
CA ASN A 50 -9.56 0.86 21.21
C ASN A 50 -10.30 -0.27 21.94
N ASN A 51 -10.94 0.00 23.08
CA ASN A 51 -11.71 -0.99 23.85
C ASN A 51 -13.11 -1.23 23.28
N THR A 52 -13.57 -0.38 22.36
CA THR A 52 -14.89 -0.53 21.72
C THR A 52 -14.86 -1.41 20.47
N TYR A 53 -13.66 -1.68 19.97
CA TYR A 53 -13.47 -2.47 18.73
C TYR A 53 -12.93 -3.86 19.03
N GLU A 54 -13.35 -4.81 18.21
CA GLU A 54 -12.86 -6.19 18.20
C GLU A 54 -12.24 -6.50 16.83
N THR A 55 -10.92 -6.39 16.75
CA THR A 55 -10.15 -6.63 15.51
C THR A 55 -9.07 -7.71 15.72
N PRO A 56 -9.45 -8.97 16.02
CA PRO A 56 -8.51 -10.01 16.47
C PRO A 56 -7.45 -10.36 15.42
N ASN A 57 -7.77 -10.26 14.14
CA ASN A 57 -6.79 -10.50 13.07
C ASN A 57 -5.75 -9.38 12.96
N MET A 58 -6.14 -8.13 13.23
CA MET A 58 -5.19 -7.02 13.30
C MET A 58 -4.29 -7.15 14.54
N GLU A 59 -4.84 -7.56 15.67
CA GLU A 59 -4.05 -7.87 16.87
C GLU A 59 -3.05 -9.00 16.60
N ARG A 60 -3.45 -10.02 15.86
CA ARG A 60 -2.55 -11.09 15.44
C ARG A 60 -1.41 -10.55 14.56
N LEU A 61 -1.71 -9.75 13.53
CA LEU A 61 -0.71 -9.12 12.70
C LEU A 61 0.24 -8.24 13.50
N ALA A 62 -0.29 -7.47 14.46
CA ALA A 62 0.51 -6.62 15.33
C ALA A 62 1.48 -7.42 16.22
N ARG A 63 1.07 -8.61 16.70
CA ARG A 63 1.92 -9.49 17.52
C ARG A 63 2.99 -10.22 16.70
N GLU A 64 2.63 -10.63 15.47
CA GLU A 64 3.51 -11.46 14.62
C GLU A 64 4.40 -10.61 13.71
N GLY A 65 4.12 -9.33 13.57
CA GLY A 65 4.79 -8.40 12.67
C GLY A 65 5.35 -7.17 13.35
N MET A 66 5.35 -6.06 12.63
CA MET A 66 5.82 -4.77 13.11
C MET A 66 4.69 -3.73 13.03
N VAL A 67 4.52 -2.96 14.10
CA VAL A 67 3.57 -1.85 14.16
C VAL A 67 4.32 -0.53 14.03
N PHE A 68 3.95 0.25 13.03
CA PHE A 68 4.48 1.61 12.84
C PHE A 68 3.53 2.61 13.50
N THR A 69 4.00 3.27 14.53
CA THR A 69 3.20 4.28 15.28
C THR A 69 3.30 5.68 14.69
N GLN A 70 4.22 5.89 13.75
CA GLN A 70 4.44 7.17 13.07
C GLN A 70 4.47 6.99 11.55
N ALA A 71 3.42 6.37 11.00
CA ALA A 71 3.21 6.25 9.57
C ALA A 71 2.07 7.20 9.17
N TYR A 72 2.36 8.08 8.21
CA TYR A 72 1.44 9.14 7.82
C TYR A 72 1.00 8.99 6.38
N ALA A 73 -0.26 9.29 6.12
CA ALA A 73 -0.85 9.41 4.80
C ALA A 73 -1.32 10.86 4.58
N ALA A 74 -1.80 11.18 3.39
CA ALA A 74 -2.46 12.45 3.16
C ALA A 74 -3.81 12.49 3.91
N ALA A 75 -4.35 13.70 4.13
CA ALA A 75 -5.55 13.90 4.92
C ALA A 75 -6.82 13.24 4.35
N ILE A 76 -6.83 12.95 3.05
CA ILE A 76 -7.97 12.33 2.36
C ILE A 76 -7.48 11.26 1.38
N SER A 77 -8.43 10.44 0.90
CA SER A 77 -8.14 9.22 0.15
C SER A 77 -7.45 9.45 -1.20
N SER A 78 -7.90 10.42 -2.02
CA SER A 78 -7.34 10.61 -3.37
C SER A 78 -5.84 10.92 -3.39
N PRO A 79 -5.30 11.85 -2.60
CA PRO A 79 -3.85 12.08 -2.52
C PRO A 79 -3.08 10.86 -2.03
N SER A 80 -3.59 10.16 -1.01
CA SER A 80 -2.94 8.96 -0.47
C SER A 80 -2.88 7.84 -1.50
N ARG A 81 -3.99 7.58 -2.20
CA ARG A 81 -4.07 6.57 -3.25
C ARG A 81 -3.20 6.91 -4.45
N CYS A 82 -3.20 8.19 -4.85
CA CYS A 82 -2.32 8.68 -5.91
C CYS A 82 -0.85 8.47 -5.55
N SER A 83 -0.45 8.84 -4.33
CA SER A 83 0.91 8.63 -3.85
C SER A 83 1.29 7.15 -3.86
N LEU A 84 0.41 6.29 -3.41
CA LEU A 84 0.63 4.84 -3.40
C LEU A 84 0.80 4.27 -4.80
N MET A 85 -0.09 4.62 -5.73
CA MET A 85 -0.10 4.06 -7.09
C MET A 85 1.03 4.61 -7.97
N THR A 86 1.52 5.81 -7.69
CA THR A 86 2.55 6.48 -8.51
C THR A 86 3.94 6.45 -7.89
N GLY A 87 4.06 6.09 -6.60
CA GLY A 87 5.30 6.23 -5.85
C GLY A 87 5.74 7.68 -5.66
N SER A 88 4.85 8.64 -5.84
CA SER A 88 5.11 10.08 -5.74
C SER A 88 4.36 10.70 -4.57
N ASN A 89 4.92 11.70 -3.90
CA ASN A 89 4.21 12.42 -2.85
C ASN A 89 3.23 13.48 -3.42
N ALA A 90 2.31 13.95 -2.58
CA ALA A 90 1.27 14.89 -2.99
C ALA A 90 1.81 16.22 -3.53
N ALA A 91 2.96 16.70 -3.05
CA ALA A 91 3.59 17.92 -3.58
C ALA A 91 4.06 17.76 -5.03
N ARG A 92 4.42 16.53 -5.43
CA ARG A 92 4.89 16.23 -6.78
C ARG A 92 3.74 15.97 -7.76
N HIS A 93 2.77 15.14 -7.39
CA HIS A 93 1.65 14.83 -8.27
C HIS A 93 0.51 15.87 -8.19
N ARG A 94 0.55 16.79 -7.22
CA ARG A 94 -0.38 17.92 -7.05
C ARG A 94 -1.86 17.53 -6.83
N VAL A 95 -2.14 16.28 -6.56
CA VAL A 95 -3.47 15.85 -6.12
C VAL A 95 -3.54 16.08 -4.61
N THR A 96 -4.27 17.10 -4.18
CA THR A 96 -4.33 17.53 -2.77
C THR A 96 -5.72 17.43 -2.17
N ASN A 97 -6.73 17.13 -2.98
CA ASN A 97 -8.12 17.02 -2.59
C ASN A 97 -8.79 15.85 -3.33
N TRP A 98 -10.07 15.59 -3.09
CA TRP A 98 -10.82 14.59 -3.84
C TRP A 98 -10.80 14.89 -5.33
N THR A 99 -10.54 13.84 -6.11
CA THR A 99 -10.45 13.93 -7.56
C THR A 99 -11.63 13.17 -8.17
N LEU A 100 -12.71 13.86 -8.45
CA LEU A 100 -13.89 13.25 -9.04
C LEU A 100 -13.84 13.24 -10.57
N ARG A 101 -13.21 14.25 -11.17
CA ARG A 101 -13.07 14.39 -12.63
C ARG A 101 -11.73 15.01 -12.99
N LYS A 102 -11.16 14.55 -14.09
CA LYS A 102 -9.90 15.08 -14.61
C LYS A 102 -10.05 16.58 -14.96
N ASN A 103 -9.07 17.37 -14.56
CA ASN A 103 -8.98 18.82 -14.84
C ASN A 103 -10.18 19.65 -14.32
N GLN A 104 -10.87 19.18 -13.31
CA GLN A 104 -11.89 19.97 -12.63
C GLN A 104 -11.42 20.27 -11.19
N SER A 105 -11.49 21.53 -10.81
CA SER A 105 -11.29 21.92 -9.42
C SER A 105 -12.45 21.41 -8.57
N THR A 106 -12.13 20.88 -7.40
CA THR A 106 -13.12 20.52 -6.38
C THR A 106 -13.39 21.68 -5.41
N ASP A 107 -12.73 22.81 -5.63
CA ASP A 107 -12.88 23.98 -4.78
C ASP A 107 -14.28 24.59 -4.99
N GLN A 108 -14.89 25.01 -3.89
CA GLN A 108 -16.22 25.62 -3.94
C GLN A 108 -16.14 27.00 -4.59
N LYS A 109 -17.07 27.29 -5.50
CA LYS A 109 -17.12 28.55 -6.25
C LYS A 109 -17.26 29.79 -5.36
N ASP A 110 -17.82 29.62 -4.17
CA ASP A 110 -18.11 30.68 -3.21
C ASP A 110 -17.16 30.67 -2.01
N SER A 111 -15.95 30.12 -2.18
CA SER A 111 -14.93 30.13 -1.15
C SER A 111 -14.22 31.49 -1.11
N ASP A 112 -14.06 32.08 0.07
CA ASP A 112 -13.26 33.28 0.29
C ASP A 112 -11.75 33.04 0.08
N ILE A 113 -11.36 31.79 -0.12
CA ILE A 113 -9.98 31.34 -0.33
C ILE A 113 -9.83 30.90 -1.79
N ALA A 114 -9.03 31.63 -2.55
CA ALA A 114 -8.66 31.19 -3.89
C ALA A 114 -7.60 30.09 -3.81
N PRO A 115 -7.83 28.92 -4.43
CA PRO A 115 -6.80 27.89 -4.51
C PRO A 115 -5.65 28.35 -5.41
N PRO A 116 -4.43 27.82 -5.23
CA PRO A 116 -3.34 28.12 -6.14
C PRO A 116 -3.65 27.55 -7.55
N GLU A 117 -3.24 28.26 -8.59
CA GLU A 117 -3.47 27.88 -10.00
C GLU A 117 -2.96 26.46 -10.33
N TRP A 118 -1.96 25.97 -9.61
CA TRP A 118 -1.43 24.63 -9.81
C TRP A 118 -2.26 23.52 -9.14
N ASN A 119 -3.29 23.85 -8.37
CA ASN A 119 -4.18 22.86 -7.72
C ASN A 119 -5.12 22.22 -8.76
N VAL A 120 -4.52 21.57 -9.73
CA VAL A 120 -5.25 20.82 -10.75
C VAL A 120 -5.42 19.41 -10.25
N ASN A 121 -6.63 19.05 -9.90
CA ASN A 121 -6.99 17.70 -9.47
C ASN A 121 -7.08 16.76 -10.69
N GLY A 122 -5.98 16.21 -11.08
CA GLY A 122 -5.95 15.19 -12.14
C GLY A 122 -4.53 14.83 -12.55
N ILE A 123 -4.33 13.55 -12.70
CA ILE A 123 -3.14 12.94 -13.30
C ILE A 123 -3.48 12.55 -14.74
#